data_1fcf5d7ae36e7cbe6ecd4475aa0ff337
#
_entry.id   1fcf5d7ae36e7cbe6ecd4475aa0ff337
#
_cell.length_a   1.000
_cell.length_b   1.000
_cell.length_c   1.000
_cell.angle_alpha   90.00
_cell.angle_beta   90.00
_cell.angle_gamma   90.00
#
_symmetry.space_group_name_H-M   'P 1'
#
loop_
_entity.id
_entity.type
_entity.pdbx_description
1 polymer ?
#
loop_
_entity_poly.entity_id
_entity_poly.type
_entity_poly.pdbx_seq_one_letter_code
_entity_poly.pdbx_strand_id
1 'polypeptide(L)'
;MTVTAGNTSCPYFQCWKYAKGFHKGSNSITVAKAERTVYRYFDDILAGADFSFSVRDRKQEQKDDETIQRLQQALEHLAAREARVKMAYENGIDTLEEYGANKKRLAEERQSLQEELDRVLTPAAPPETISKEDFRKEIKNINDILKNPEEPAEKKGLLLRSIVDRIVYEKASGTMYFDFFVS
;
A
#
# COMPACT_ATOMS: atom_id res chain seq x y z
N MET A 1 7.30 13.19 0.59
CA MET A 1 8.17 14.39 0.66
C MET A 1 8.55 14.80 -0.75
N THR A 2 8.73 16.08 -1.00
CA THR A 2 9.24 16.60 -2.28
C THR A 2 10.68 17.08 -2.09
N VAL A 3 11.51 16.86 -3.10
CA VAL A 3 12.87 17.43 -3.12
C VAL A 3 12.76 18.90 -3.50
N THR A 4 13.28 19.77 -2.67
CA THR A 4 13.39 21.20 -2.96
C THR A 4 14.84 21.50 -3.26
N ALA A 5 15.16 21.75 -4.52
CA ALA A 5 16.40 22.34 -4.95
C ALA A 5 16.21 23.87 -4.90
N GLY A 6 16.36 24.45 -3.73
CA GLY A 6 16.45 25.89 -3.61
C GLY A 6 17.82 26.39 -4.12
N ASN A 7 18.02 27.70 -4.17
CA ASN A 7 19.29 28.36 -4.52
C ASN A 7 20.45 28.01 -3.57
N THR A 8 20.34 26.92 -2.82
CA THR A 8 21.29 26.42 -1.85
C THR A 8 22.00 25.20 -2.41
N SER A 9 23.30 25.16 -2.23
CA SER A 9 24.17 24.01 -2.57
C SER A 9 23.80 22.68 -1.84
N CYS A 10 22.70 22.64 -1.10
CA CYS A 10 22.32 21.54 -0.24
C CYS A 10 20.83 21.16 -0.45
N PRO A 11 20.51 20.24 -1.37
CA PRO A 11 19.14 19.79 -1.59
C PRO A 11 18.59 19.07 -0.34
N TYR A 12 17.28 19.23 -0.08
CA TYR A 12 16.62 18.62 1.07
C TYR A 12 15.22 18.09 0.72
N PHE A 13 14.80 17.08 1.46
CA PHE A 13 13.44 16.59 1.44
C PHE A 13 12.59 17.43 2.40
N GLN A 14 11.44 17.89 1.95
CA GLN A 14 10.48 18.65 2.76
C GLN A 14 9.08 18.04 2.67
N CYS A 15 8.35 18.10 3.78
CA CYS A 15 6.95 17.72 3.78
C CYS A 15 6.13 18.70 2.92
N TRP A 16 5.52 18.22 1.85
CA TRP A 16 4.71 19.04 0.94
C TRP A 16 3.48 19.69 1.62
N LYS A 17 2.89 19.00 2.62
CA LYS A 17 1.77 19.54 3.40
C LYS A 17 2.19 20.77 4.22
N TYR A 18 3.41 20.75 4.78
CA TYR A 18 3.98 21.92 5.45
C TYR A 18 4.22 23.06 4.46
N ALA A 19 4.81 22.76 3.30
CA ALA A 19 5.08 23.75 2.27
C ALA A 19 3.79 24.43 1.76
N LYS A 20 2.65 23.76 1.84
CA LYS A 20 1.32 24.30 1.49
C LYS A 20 0.53 24.86 2.69
N GLY A 21 1.12 24.91 3.88
CA GLY A 21 0.49 25.48 5.07
C GLY A 21 -0.57 24.59 5.76
N PHE A 22 -0.65 23.30 5.42
CA PHE A 22 -1.64 22.40 6.01
C PHE A 22 -1.31 22.00 7.46
N HIS A 23 -0.09 22.18 7.93
CA HIS A 23 0.31 21.96 9.32
C HIS A 23 1.51 22.82 9.71
N LYS A 24 1.68 23.05 11.01
CA LYS A 24 2.69 23.99 11.56
C LYS A 24 4.09 23.40 11.72
N GLY A 25 4.23 22.08 11.77
CA GLY A 25 5.52 21.41 11.97
C GLY A 25 6.20 21.07 10.65
N SER A 26 7.48 21.45 10.45
CA SER A 26 8.25 21.03 9.28
C SER A 26 9.09 19.80 9.61
N ASN A 27 8.85 18.70 8.89
CA ASN A 27 9.79 17.60 8.82
C ASN A 27 10.63 17.76 7.55
N SER A 28 11.91 18.13 7.72
CA SER A 28 12.86 18.28 6.63
C SER A 28 14.17 17.60 6.98
N ILE A 29 14.81 17.00 5.98
CA ILE A 29 16.12 16.36 6.09
C ILE A 29 16.90 16.61 4.81
N THR A 30 18.20 16.89 4.92
CA THR A 30 19.06 17.04 3.73
C THR A 30 19.22 15.70 3.03
N VAL A 31 19.32 15.73 1.68
CA VAL A 31 19.50 14.53 0.87
C VAL A 31 20.71 13.73 1.36
N ALA A 32 21.85 14.41 1.57
CA ALA A 32 23.07 13.76 2.04
C ALA A 32 22.95 13.11 3.44
N LYS A 33 22.13 13.68 4.34
CA LYS A 33 21.85 13.04 5.65
C LYS A 33 20.94 11.84 5.47
N ALA A 34 19.92 11.95 4.61
CA ALA A 34 19.00 10.85 4.32
C ALA A 34 19.76 9.65 3.74
N GLU A 35 20.59 9.87 2.71
CA GLU A 35 21.40 8.81 2.10
C GLU A 35 22.33 8.12 3.11
N ARG A 36 23.07 8.90 3.90
CA ARG A 36 23.93 8.32 4.96
C ARG A 36 23.14 7.48 5.97
N THR A 37 21.94 7.92 6.32
CA THR A 37 21.11 7.17 7.27
C THR A 37 20.62 5.85 6.65
N VAL A 38 20.25 5.87 5.37
CA VAL A 38 19.85 4.64 4.62
C VAL A 38 21.03 3.67 4.57
N TYR A 39 22.22 4.14 4.16
CA TYR A 39 23.39 3.26 4.07
C TYR A 39 23.77 2.67 5.44
N ARG A 40 23.76 3.48 6.49
CA ARG A 40 24.05 3.00 7.84
C ARG A 40 23.02 1.96 8.28
N TYR A 41 21.75 2.18 8.03
CA TYR A 41 20.71 1.24 8.42
C TYR A 41 20.88 -0.12 7.70
N PHE A 42 21.24 -0.10 6.42
CA PHE A 42 21.53 -1.33 5.67
C PHE A 42 22.78 -2.03 6.19
N ASP A 43 23.82 -1.28 6.54
CA ASP A 43 25.03 -1.85 7.16
C ASP A 43 24.71 -2.48 8.53
N ASP A 44 23.86 -1.84 9.34
CA ASP A 44 23.41 -2.37 10.62
C ASP A 44 22.65 -3.71 10.46
N ILE A 45 21.75 -3.81 9.44
CA ILE A 45 21.07 -5.07 9.11
C ILE A 45 22.07 -6.15 8.68
N LEU A 46 23.04 -5.82 7.87
CA LEU A 46 24.08 -6.74 7.40
C LEU A 46 25.02 -7.16 8.53
N ALA A 47 25.22 -6.31 9.54
CA ALA A 47 25.96 -6.61 10.76
C ALA A 47 25.16 -7.48 11.75
N GLY A 48 23.89 -7.78 11.46
CA GLY A 48 23.05 -8.67 12.27
C GLY A 48 21.95 -7.97 13.08
N ALA A 49 21.73 -6.67 12.89
CA ALA A 49 20.58 -5.99 13.50
C ALA A 49 19.26 -6.67 13.08
N ASP A 50 18.30 -6.69 14.00
CA ASP A 50 16.97 -7.23 13.72
C ASP A 50 16.16 -6.26 12.87
N PHE A 51 15.36 -6.81 11.98
CA PHE A 51 14.46 -6.07 11.08
C PHE A 51 13.22 -6.91 10.79
N SER A 52 12.16 -6.24 10.35
CA SER A 52 10.94 -6.86 9.87
C SER A 52 10.68 -6.50 8.42
N PHE A 53 10.05 -7.41 7.71
CA PHE A 53 9.58 -7.17 6.35
C PHE A 53 8.22 -7.85 6.15
N SER A 54 7.43 -7.33 5.22
CA SER A 54 6.18 -7.94 4.79
C SER A 54 6.38 -8.59 3.42
N VAL A 55 5.75 -9.73 3.21
CA VAL A 55 5.69 -10.33 1.87
C VAL A 55 4.46 -9.74 1.19
N ARG A 56 4.64 -9.14 0.00
CA ARG A 56 3.56 -8.48 -0.75
C ARG A 56 3.66 -8.85 -2.23
N ASP A 57 2.57 -9.29 -2.80
CA ASP A 57 2.42 -9.38 -4.25
C ASP A 57 1.66 -8.14 -4.74
N ARG A 58 2.39 -7.13 -5.21
CA ARG A 58 1.80 -5.88 -5.73
C ARG A 58 0.84 -6.10 -6.90
N LYS A 59 1.05 -7.13 -7.70
CA LYS A 59 0.15 -7.44 -8.82
C LYS A 59 -1.15 -8.04 -8.31
N GLN A 60 -1.06 -8.83 -7.25
CA GLN A 60 -2.23 -9.41 -6.60
C GLN A 60 -3.00 -8.33 -5.84
N GLU A 61 -2.32 -7.47 -5.08
CA GLU A 61 -2.95 -6.34 -4.36
C GLU A 61 -3.75 -5.43 -5.31
N GLN A 62 -3.20 -5.08 -6.48
CA GLN A 62 -3.92 -4.27 -7.46
C GLN A 62 -5.15 -4.98 -8.03
N LYS A 63 -5.05 -6.28 -8.33
CA LYS A 63 -6.20 -7.07 -8.80
C LYS A 63 -7.27 -7.22 -7.73
N ASP A 64 -6.84 -7.37 -6.49
CA ASP A 64 -7.75 -7.47 -5.35
C ASP A 64 -8.49 -6.14 -5.14
N ASP A 65 -7.80 -4.99 -5.23
CA ASP A 65 -8.41 -3.66 -5.12
C ASP A 65 -9.45 -3.41 -6.23
N GLU A 66 -9.13 -3.74 -7.49
CA GLU A 66 -10.07 -3.63 -8.61
C GLU A 66 -11.28 -4.55 -8.42
N THR A 67 -11.06 -5.77 -7.92
CA THR A 67 -12.11 -6.74 -7.64
C THR A 67 -13.00 -6.27 -6.51
N ILE A 68 -12.43 -5.75 -5.42
CA ILE A 68 -13.16 -5.17 -4.28
C ILE A 68 -14.06 -4.03 -4.75
N GLN A 69 -13.54 -3.09 -5.55
CA GLN A 69 -14.32 -1.98 -6.07
C GLN A 69 -15.48 -2.47 -6.94
N ARG A 70 -15.26 -3.45 -7.81
CA ARG A 70 -16.29 -4.06 -8.64
C ARG A 70 -17.40 -4.71 -7.80
N LEU A 71 -17.03 -5.48 -6.78
CA LEU A 71 -17.98 -6.16 -5.89
C LEU A 71 -18.77 -5.16 -5.04
N GLN A 72 -18.15 -4.11 -4.55
CA GLN A 72 -18.85 -3.03 -3.83
C GLN A 72 -19.88 -2.33 -4.71
N GLN A 73 -19.53 -1.99 -5.96
CA GLN A 73 -20.46 -1.41 -6.91
C GLN A 73 -21.62 -2.37 -7.24
N ALA A 74 -21.34 -3.68 -7.37
CA ALA A 74 -22.39 -4.68 -7.59
C ALA A 74 -23.37 -4.77 -6.42
N LEU A 75 -22.89 -4.69 -5.18
CA LEU A 75 -23.71 -4.65 -3.98
C LEU A 75 -24.58 -3.37 -3.90
N GLU A 76 -24.04 -2.21 -4.29
CA GLU A 76 -24.81 -0.96 -4.38
C GLU A 76 -25.92 -1.06 -5.44
N HIS A 77 -25.61 -1.61 -6.62
CA HIS A 77 -26.62 -1.84 -7.66
C HIS A 77 -27.69 -2.82 -7.21
N LEU A 78 -27.30 -3.85 -6.46
CA LEU A 78 -28.26 -4.80 -5.90
C LEU A 78 -29.20 -4.13 -4.91
N ALA A 79 -28.70 -3.28 -4.02
CA ALA A 79 -29.52 -2.52 -3.07
C ALA A 79 -30.53 -1.62 -3.80
N ALA A 80 -30.13 -0.99 -4.92
CA ALA A 80 -31.04 -0.19 -5.74
C ALA A 80 -32.12 -1.07 -6.43
N ARG A 81 -31.80 -2.32 -6.79
CA ARG A 81 -32.79 -3.29 -7.32
C ARG A 81 -33.77 -3.74 -6.24
N GLU A 82 -33.30 -4.03 -5.04
CA GLU A 82 -34.16 -4.36 -3.90
C GLU A 82 -35.15 -3.26 -3.59
N ALA A 83 -34.69 -1.99 -3.58
CA ALA A 83 -35.58 -0.85 -3.36
C ALA A 83 -36.65 -0.72 -4.46
N ARG A 84 -36.30 -0.99 -5.72
CA ARG A 84 -37.29 -0.99 -6.84
C ARG A 84 -38.31 -2.10 -6.72
N VAL A 85 -37.89 -3.32 -6.38
CA VAL A 85 -38.81 -4.45 -6.17
C VAL A 85 -39.77 -4.18 -5.01
N LYS A 86 -39.25 -3.60 -3.91
CA LYS A 86 -40.09 -3.17 -2.79
C LYS A 86 -41.13 -2.12 -3.21
N MET A 87 -40.69 -1.11 -3.97
CA MET A 87 -41.57 -0.04 -4.45
C MET A 87 -42.63 -0.57 -5.43
N ALA A 88 -42.30 -1.54 -6.31
CA ALA A 88 -43.25 -2.16 -7.21
C ALA A 88 -44.35 -2.89 -6.46
N TYR A 89 -44.00 -3.60 -5.41
CA TYR A 89 -44.98 -4.26 -4.54
C TYR A 89 -45.84 -3.25 -3.76
N GLU A 90 -45.25 -2.21 -3.17
CA GLU A 90 -45.97 -1.18 -2.42
C GLU A 90 -46.97 -0.40 -3.32
N ASN A 91 -46.66 -0.27 -4.61
CA ASN A 91 -47.50 0.39 -5.59
C ASN A 91 -48.54 -0.61 -6.26
N GLY A 92 -48.58 -1.83 -5.81
CA GLY A 92 -49.52 -2.83 -6.35
C GLY A 92 -49.23 -3.31 -7.78
N ILE A 93 -47.98 -3.13 -8.26
CA ILE A 93 -47.54 -3.59 -9.57
C ILE A 93 -47.23 -5.07 -9.52
N ASP A 94 -46.49 -5.53 -8.47
CA ASP A 94 -46.13 -6.92 -8.24
C ASP A 94 -47.09 -7.59 -7.28
N THR A 95 -47.38 -8.85 -7.53
CA THR A 95 -48.09 -9.71 -6.59
C THR A 95 -47.21 -10.09 -5.39
N LEU A 96 -47.81 -10.57 -4.30
CA LEU A 96 -47.07 -11.07 -3.13
C LEU A 96 -46.11 -12.22 -3.49
N GLU A 97 -46.54 -13.11 -4.43
CA GLU A 97 -45.72 -14.24 -4.90
C GLU A 97 -44.51 -13.75 -5.68
N GLU A 98 -44.71 -12.82 -6.62
CA GLU A 98 -43.62 -12.20 -7.40
C GLU A 98 -42.65 -11.45 -6.53
N TYR A 99 -43.14 -10.64 -5.57
CA TYR A 99 -42.32 -9.97 -4.58
C TYR A 99 -41.50 -10.96 -3.76
N GLY A 100 -42.12 -12.05 -3.27
CA GLY A 100 -41.44 -13.10 -2.51
C GLY A 100 -40.32 -13.77 -3.30
N ALA A 101 -40.59 -14.14 -4.55
CA ALA A 101 -39.62 -14.75 -5.46
C ALA A 101 -38.47 -13.80 -5.77
N ASN A 102 -38.74 -12.54 -6.10
CA ASN A 102 -37.75 -11.54 -6.36
C ASN A 102 -36.87 -11.26 -5.14
N LYS A 103 -37.45 -11.13 -3.96
CA LYS A 103 -36.75 -10.91 -2.69
C LYS A 103 -35.81 -12.08 -2.37
N LYS A 104 -36.27 -13.33 -2.55
CA LYS A 104 -35.42 -14.51 -2.32
C LYS A 104 -34.24 -14.54 -3.28
N ARG A 105 -34.44 -14.32 -4.58
CA ARG A 105 -33.39 -14.29 -5.59
C ARG A 105 -32.35 -13.20 -5.30
N LEU A 106 -32.79 -11.98 -4.92
CA LEU A 106 -31.89 -10.87 -4.60
C LEU A 106 -31.11 -11.13 -3.31
N ALA A 107 -31.69 -11.81 -2.32
CA ALA A 107 -31.02 -12.22 -1.10
C ALA A 107 -29.90 -13.24 -1.38
N GLU A 108 -30.17 -14.24 -2.25
CA GLU A 108 -29.18 -15.24 -2.67
C GLU A 108 -28.01 -14.54 -3.45
N GLU A 109 -28.33 -13.63 -4.36
CA GLU A 109 -27.34 -12.84 -5.11
C GLU A 109 -26.48 -11.97 -4.16
N ARG A 110 -27.09 -11.33 -3.15
CA ARG A 110 -26.40 -10.56 -2.13
C ARG A 110 -25.43 -11.44 -1.32
N GLN A 111 -25.89 -12.59 -0.88
CA GLN A 111 -25.06 -13.51 -0.11
C GLN A 111 -23.84 -13.96 -0.92
N SER A 112 -24.03 -14.33 -2.20
CA SER A 112 -22.93 -14.74 -3.08
C SER A 112 -21.90 -13.63 -3.27
N LEU A 113 -22.34 -12.38 -3.52
CA LEU A 113 -21.44 -11.23 -3.66
C LEU A 113 -20.69 -10.91 -2.36
N GLN A 114 -21.37 -11.04 -1.20
CA GLN A 114 -20.75 -10.82 0.09
C GLN A 114 -19.69 -11.88 0.40
N GLU A 115 -19.98 -13.16 0.13
CA GLU A 115 -19.03 -14.26 0.31
C GLU A 115 -17.80 -14.11 -0.62
N GLU A 116 -18.00 -13.60 -1.84
CA GLU A 116 -16.89 -13.32 -2.75
C GLU A 116 -16.04 -12.15 -2.24
N LEU A 117 -16.67 -11.08 -1.75
CA LEU A 117 -16.00 -9.94 -1.14
C LEU A 117 -15.19 -10.36 0.10
N ASP A 118 -15.79 -11.15 0.98
CA ASP A 118 -15.16 -11.64 2.20
C ASP A 118 -13.94 -12.53 1.88
N ARG A 119 -14.00 -13.33 0.81
CA ARG A 119 -12.85 -14.13 0.34
C ARG A 119 -11.70 -13.26 -0.14
N VAL A 120 -11.98 -12.18 -0.87
CA VAL A 120 -10.94 -11.26 -1.34
C VAL A 120 -10.36 -10.41 -0.19
N LEU A 121 -11.20 -10.04 0.78
CA LEU A 121 -10.77 -9.29 1.97
C LEU A 121 -10.01 -10.15 2.99
N THR A 122 -10.21 -11.47 2.96
CA THR A 122 -9.46 -12.37 3.85
C THR A 122 -8.04 -12.54 3.29
N PRO A 123 -6.99 -12.11 4.02
CA PRO A 123 -5.63 -12.25 3.53
C PRO A 123 -5.35 -13.72 3.18
N ALA A 124 -4.93 -13.98 1.96
CA ALA A 124 -4.36 -15.27 1.62
C ALA A 124 -3.23 -15.59 2.60
N ALA A 125 -3.06 -16.85 2.97
CA ALA A 125 -1.94 -17.27 3.79
C ALA A 125 -0.64 -16.70 3.17
N PRO A 126 0.27 -16.14 4.00
CA PRO A 126 1.47 -15.51 3.47
C PRO A 126 2.17 -16.50 2.51
N PRO A 127 2.56 -16.05 1.30
CA PRO A 127 3.33 -16.89 0.39
C PRO A 127 4.57 -17.40 1.09
N GLU A 128 5.11 -18.52 0.62
CA GLU A 128 6.23 -19.26 1.23
C GLU A 128 7.31 -18.31 1.77
N THR A 129 7.63 -18.49 3.03
CA THR A 129 8.40 -17.56 3.85
C THR A 129 9.80 -17.38 3.25
N ILE A 130 10.04 -16.27 2.57
CA ILE A 130 11.41 -15.86 2.25
C ILE A 130 12.15 -15.75 3.59
N SER A 131 13.28 -16.42 3.72
CA SER A 131 14.03 -16.40 4.97
C SER A 131 14.64 -15.02 5.19
N LYS A 132 14.78 -14.59 6.47
CA LYS A 132 15.52 -13.35 6.79
C LYS A 132 16.93 -13.34 6.19
N GLU A 133 17.53 -14.51 6.03
CA GLU A 133 18.87 -14.66 5.45
C GLU A 133 18.90 -14.39 3.93
N ASP A 134 17.90 -14.87 3.22
CA ASP A 134 17.81 -14.59 1.78
C ASP A 134 17.50 -13.12 1.52
N PHE A 135 16.66 -12.52 2.34
CA PHE A 135 16.40 -11.07 2.26
C PHE A 135 17.66 -10.25 2.60
N ARG A 136 18.48 -10.69 3.57
CA ARG A 136 19.79 -10.06 3.83
C ARG A 136 20.75 -10.11 2.64
N LYS A 137 20.75 -11.21 1.88
CA LYS A 137 21.55 -11.31 0.65
C LYS A 137 21.10 -10.29 -0.39
N GLU A 138 19.79 -10.12 -0.53
CA GLU A 138 19.22 -9.11 -1.42
C GLU A 138 19.58 -7.69 -0.99
N ILE A 139 19.42 -7.38 0.29
CA ILE A 139 19.87 -6.10 0.88
C ILE A 139 21.36 -5.85 0.60
N LYS A 140 22.21 -6.87 0.73
CA LYS A 140 23.64 -6.74 0.46
C LYS A 140 23.91 -6.32 -0.99
N ASN A 141 23.32 -7.01 -1.96
CA ASN A 141 23.46 -6.70 -3.36
C ASN A 141 23.00 -5.26 -3.68
N ILE A 142 21.87 -4.86 -3.12
CA ILE A 142 21.34 -3.51 -3.31
C ILE A 142 22.25 -2.47 -2.63
N ASN A 143 22.72 -2.72 -1.41
CA ASN A 143 23.61 -1.81 -0.70
C ASN A 143 24.92 -1.55 -1.44
N ASP A 144 25.50 -2.60 -2.04
CA ASP A 144 26.72 -2.50 -2.85
C ASP A 144 26.48 -1.59 -4.08
N ILE A 145 25.33 -1.72 -4.74
CA ILE A 145 24.97 -0.87 -5.89
C ILE A 145 24.67 0.57 -5.44
N LEU A 146 23.97 0.75 -4.33
CA LEU A 146 23.66 2.08 -3.79
C LEU A 146 24.93 2.87 -3.44
N LYS A 147 25.96 2.21 -2.93
CA LYS A 147 27.25 2.82 -2.56
C LYS A 147 28.17 3.06 -3.76
N ASN A 148 27.91 2.43 -4.90
CA ASN A 148 28.73 2.64 -6.09
C ASN A 148 28.45 4.04 -6.68
N PRO A 149 29.46 4.94 -6.77
CA PRO A 149 29.28 6.29 -7.29
C PRO A 149 29.01 6.34 -8.80
N GLU A 150 29.41 5.30 -9.54
CA GLU A 150 29.24 5.23 -10.99
C GLU A 150 27.83 4.82 -11.43
N GLU A 151 27.04 4.27 -10.51
CA GLU A 151 25.69 3.85 -10.83
C GLU A 151 24.71 5.03 -10.90
N PRO A 152 23.86 5.08 -11.94
CA PRO A 152 22.89 6.16 -12.12
C PRO A 152 21.89 6.23 -10.95
N ALA A 153 21.51 7.45 -10.55
CA ALA A 153 20.56 7.69 -9.48
C ALA A 153 19.18 7.03 -9.73
N GLU A 154 18.77 6.95 -11.00
CA GLU A 154 17.52 6.28 -11.40
C GLU A 154 17.55 4.80 -11.07
N LYS A 155 18.65 4.10 -11.39
CA LYS A 155 18.84 2.67 -11.11
C LYS A 155 18.86 2.43 -9.60
N LYS A 156 19.58 3.26 -8.84
CA LYS A 156 19.57 3.23 -7.37
C LYS A 156 18.18 3.40 -6.80
N GLY A 157 17.41 4.35 -7.33
CA GLY A 157 16.03 4.59 -6.93
C GLY A 157 15.08 3.43 -7.23
N LEU A 158 15.24 2.76 -8.37
CA LEU A 158 14.45 1.57 -8.73
C LEU A 158 14.75 0.40 -7.78
N LEU A 159 16.03 0.13 -7.53
CA LEU A 159 16.45 -0.94 -6.63
C LEU A 159 16.00 -0.69 -5.18
N LEU A 160 16.08 0.54 -4.70
CA LEU A 160 15.58 0.86 -3.36
C LEU A 160 14.07 0.62 -3.26
N ARG A 161 13.31 0.99 -4.29
CA ARG A 161 11.85 0.77 -4.35
C ARG A 161 11.45 -0.69 -4.54
N SER A 162 12.35 -1.59 -4.95
CA SER A 162 12.03 -3.02 -5.05
C SER A 162 11.95 -3.71 -3.69
N ILE A 163 12.57 -3.15 -2.65
CA ILE A 163 12.59 -3.74 -1.30
C ILE A 163 12.04 -2.82 -0.21
N VAL A 164 11.89 -1.52 -0.47
CA VAL A 164 11.39 -0.55 0.50
C VAL A 164 10.08 0.06 0.00
N ASP A 165 9.01 -0.16 0.73
CA ASP A 165 7.71 0.43 0.46
C ASP A 165 7.68 1.90 0.89
N ARG A 166 8.14 2.15 2.11
CA ARG A 166 8.08 3.49 2.71
C ARG A 166 9.24 3.72 3.67
N ILE A 167 9.75 4.95 3.65
CA ILE A 167 10.69 5.48 4.64
C ILE A 167 10.01 6.63 5.39
N VAL A 168 9.87 6.51 6.70
CA VAL A 168 9.30 7.55 7.56
C VAL A 168 10.43 8.20 8.36
N TYR A 169 10.57 9.52 8.22
CA TYR A 169 11.51 10.31 9.00
C TYR A 169 10.80 11.08 10.10
N GLU A 170 11.20 10.85 11.33
CA GLU A 170 10.75 11.59 12.49
C GLU A 170 11.81 12.60 12.93
N LYS A 171 11.51 13.88 12.74
CA LYS A 171 12.48 14.97 13.03
C LYS A 171 12.78 15.10 14.51
N ALA A 172 11.81 14.85 15.40
CA ALA A 172 11.96 15.02 16.84
C ALA A 172 13.01 14.06 17.42
N SER A 173 13.00 12.80 16.99
CA SER A 173 14.00 11.78 17.39
C SER A 173 15.21 11.73 16.45
N GLY A 174 15.09 12.31 15.25
CA GLY A 174 16.09 12.18 14.19
C GLY A 174 16.15 10.77 13.57
N THR A 175 15.15 9.94 13.82
CA THR A 175 15.10 8.53 13.45
C THR A 175 14.41 8.33 12.10
N MET A 176 14.86 7.33 11.35
CA MET A 176 14.19 6.80 10.16
C MET A 176 13.66 5.41 10.43
N TYR A 177 12.42 5.17 10.00
CA TYR A 177 11.77 3.87 10.04
C TYR A 177 11.60 3.37 8.60
N PHE A 178 11.87 2.10 8.39
CA PHE A 178 11.82 1.47 7.08
C PHE A 178 10.76 0.38 7.08
N ASP A 179 9.84 0.48 6.15
CA ASP A 179 8.88 -0.58 5.86
C ASP A 179 9.40 -1.37 4.66
N PHE A 180 9.94 -2.55 4.90
CA PHE A 180 10.44 -3.45 3.86
C PHE A 180 9.34 -4.38 3.37
N PHE A 181 9.45 -4.76 2.11
CA PHE A 181 8.63 -5.81 1.52
C PHE A 181 9.45 -6.67 0.57
N VAL A 182 8.95 -7.86 0.29
CA VAL A 182 9.44 -8.78 -0.72
C VAL A 182 8.29 -9.08 -1.67
N SER A 183 8.55 -9.02 -2.97
CA SER A 183 7.58 -9.29 -4.03
C SER A 183 7.89 -10.61 -4.75
#